data_9c5f40fa9d411d73d3555022be7dd28e
#
_entry.id   9c5f40fa9d411d73d3555022be7dd28e
#
_cell.length_a   1.000
_cell.length_b   1.000
_cell.length_c   1.000
_cell.angle_alpha   90.00
_cell.angle_beta   90.00
_cell.angle_gamma   90.00
#
_symmetry.space_group_name_H-M   'P 1'
#
loop_
_entity.id
_entity.type
_entity.pdbx_description
1 polymer ?
#
loop_
_entity_poly.entity_id
_entity_poly.type
_entity_poly.pdbx_seq_one_letter_code
_entity_poly.pdbx_strand_id
1 'polypeptide(L)'
;LHSGRLAEPLLRWLYFFCGVAGCAMIATGCIMWAKRLRERLKADQQPSFGLKLVETLNLATLMGLPFATAAFFIANRLLPLELAERADKEILVFFLAWLVMLIIAVSGREKHHWRYSAWLNAIACFLVPVVNALTTDGNWITYLLTKQWALFGIDSAFICAGLLFLLQ
;
A
#
# COMPACT_ATOMS: atom_id res chain seq x y z
N LEU A 1 12.38 7.59 21.32
CA LEU A 1 10.97 7.18 21.41
C LEU A 1 10.39 6.74 20.06
N HIS A 2 10.73 7.42 18.93
CA HIS A 2 10.17 7.10 17.60
C HIS A 2 10.47 5.70 17.06
N SER A 3 11.55 5.06 17.48
CA SER A 3 11.94 3.74 16.94
C SER A 3 11.33 2.56 17.70
N GLY A 4 10.63 2.77 18.80
CA GLY A 4 10.03 1.70 19.63
C GLY A 4 11.03 0.65 20.16
N ARG A 5 12.33 0.86 19.94
CA ARG A 5 13.38 -0.11 20.28
C ARG A 5 13.54 -0.36 21.78
N LEU A 6 13.11 0.60 22.61
CA LEU A 6 13.15 0.50 24.07
C LEU A 6 11.82 0.03 24.68
N ALA A 7 10.80 -0.20 23.84
CA ALA A 7 9.50 -0.63 24.31
C ALA A 7 9.41 -2.15 24.41
N GLU A 8 8.73 -2.63 25.45
CA GLU A 8 8.38 -4.04 25.58
C GLU A 8 7.55 -4.53 24.39
N PRO A 9 7.58 -5.82 24.03
CA PRO A 9 6.85 -6.36 22.87
C PRO A 9 5.38 -5.97 22.84
N LEU A 10 4.70 -5.94 23.97
CA LEU A 10 3.30 -5.54 24.10
C LEU A 10 3.07 -4.09 23.65
N LEU A 11 3.95 -3.17 24.05
CA LEU A 11 3.84 -1.75 23.70
C LEU A 11 4.10 -1.52 22.21
N ARG A 12 4.98 -2.31 21.57
CA ARG A 12 5.21 -2.27 20.12
C ARG A 12 3.96 -2.69 19.34
N TRP A 13 3.29 -3.75 19.79
CA TRP A 13 2.03 -4.18 19.20
C TRP A 13 0.93 -3.14 19.37
N LEU A 14 0.84 -2.51 20.54
CA LEU A 14 -0.10 -1.43 20.78
C LEU A 14 0.11 -0.27 19.80
N TYR A 15 1.36 0.19 19.62
CA TYR A 15 1.67 1.24 18.65
C TYR A 15 1.35 0.84 17.22
N PHE A 16 1.59 -0.42 16.85
CA PHE A 16 1.26 -0.93 15.53
C PHE A 16 -0.27 -0.88 15.30
N PHE A 17 -1.07 -1.39 16.21
CA PHE A 17 -2.53 -1.36 16.09
C PHE A 17 -3.10 0.06 16.12
N CYS A 18 -2.56 0.94 16.95
CA CYS A 18 -2.94 2.36 16.96
C CYS A 18 -2.60 3.03 15.62
N GLY A 19 -1.45 2.72 15.02
CA GLY A 19 -1.07 3.21 13.70
C GLY A 19 -2.02 2.74 12.60
N VAL A 20 -2.34 1.45 12.58
CA VAL A 20 -3.30 0.86 11.62
C VAL A 20 -4.69 1.47 11.79
N ALA A 21 -5.17 1.61 13.02
CA ALA A 21 -6.47 2.25 13.31
C ALA A 21 -6.49 3.72 12.88
N GLY A 22 -5.40 4.46 13.10
CA GLY A 22 -5.24 5.84 12.63
C GLY A 22 -5.31 5.95 11.12
N CYS A 23 -4.59 5.09 10.40
CA CYS A 23 -4.64 5.03 8.93
C CYS A 23 -6.07 4.71 8.43
N ALA A 24 -6.76 3.73 9.04
CA ALA A 24 -8.11 3.37 8.68
C ALA A 24 -9.09 4.53 8.92
N MET A 25 -8.94 5.26 10.03
CA MET A 25 -9.77 6.42 10.36
C MET A 25 -9.56 7.57 9.36
N ILE A 26 -8.33 7.86 8.98
CA ILE A 26 -8.03 8.88 7.96
C ILE A 26 -8.60 8.46 6.61
N ALA A 27 -8.37 7.22 6.18
CA ALA A 27 -8.85 6.70 4.90
C ALA A 27 -10.38 6.77 4.80
N THR A 28 -11.09 6.26 5.81
CA THR A 28 -12.56 6.31 5.85
C THR A 28 -13.08 7.74 5.90
N GLY A 29 -12.45 8.62 6.66
CA GLY A 29 -12.78 10.04 6.73
C GLY A 29 -12.67 10.73 5.37
N CYS A 30 -11.57 10.53 4.65
CA CYS A 30 -11.35 11.10 3.33
C CYS A 30 -12.38 10.60 2.30
N ILE A 31 -12.66 9.29 2.29
CA ILE A 31 -13.65 8.68 1.39
C ILE A 31 -15.06 9.23 1.70
N MET A 32 -15.46 9.25 2.98
CA MET A 32 -16.78 9.73 3.39
C MET A 32 -16.95 11.23 3.07
N TRP A 33 -15.92 12.02 3.25
CA TRP A 33 -15.96 13.44 2.92
C TRP A 33 -16.15 13.67 1.43
N ALA A 34 -15.39 13.01 0.57
CA ALA A 34 -15.54 13.09 -0.88
C ALA A 34 -16.93 12.60 -1.32
N LYS A 35 -17.43 11.51 -0.74
CA LYS A 35 -18.77 10.98 -1.03
C LYS A 35 -19.87 11.99 -0.66
N ARG A 36 -19.82 12.59 0.52
CA ARG A 36 -20.79 13.61 0.95
C ARG A 36 -20.78 14.84 0.06
N LEU A 37 -19.58 15.28 -0.40
CA LEU A 37 -19.47 16.39 -1.36
C LEU A 37 -20.14 16.03 -2.69
N ARG A 38 -19.96 14.81 -3.18
CA ARG A 38 -20.57 14.32 -4.40
C ARG A 38 -22.09 14.20 -4.29
N GLU A 39 -22.61 13.72 -3.16
CA GLU A 39 -24.06 13.59 -2.90
C GLU A 39 -24.79 14.94 -2.83
N ARG A 40 -24.09 16.03 -2.53
CA ARG A 40 -24.65 17.40 -2.53
C ARG A 40 -24.78 18.02 -3.92
N LEU A 41 -24.18 17.41 -4.96
CA LEU A 41 -24.33 17.88 -6.32
C LEU A 41 -25.74 17.58 -6.84
N LYS A 42 -26.35 18.57 -7.50
CA LYS A 42 -27.61 18.36 -8.23
C LYS A 42 -27.36 17.49 -9.46
N ALA A 43 -28.41 16.82 -9.97
CA ALA A 43 -28.30 15.88 -11.09
C ALA A 43 -27.62 16.47 -12.35
N ASP A 44 -27.81 17.76 -12.62
CA ASP A 44 -27.22 18.48 -13.76
C ASP A 44 -25.88 19.17 -13.44
N GLN A 45 -25.40 19.09 -12.22
CA GLN A 45 -24.22 19.83 -11.78
C GLN A 45 -22.95 19.01 -11.97
N GLN A 46 -22.02 19.56 -12.77
CA GLN A 46 -20.69 18.95 -12.93
C GLN A 46 -19.87 19.09 -11.65
N PRO A 47 -19.09 18.04 -11.27
CA PRO A 47 -18.19 18.12 -10.12
C PRO A 47 -17.22 19.29 -10.26
N SER A 48 -17.06 20.09 -9.21
CA SER A 48 -16.07 21.15 -9.15
C SER A 48 -14.65 20.60 -9.30
N PHE A 49 -13.72 21.44 -9.75
CA PHE A 49 -12.29 21.08 -9.81
C PHE A 49 -11.78 20.56 -8.46
N GLY A 50 -12.16 21.22 -7.36
CA GLY A 50 -11.76 20.80 -6.00
C GLY A 50 -12.24 19.39 -5.64
N LEU A 51 -13.49 19.04 -5.99
CA LEU A 51 -13.99 17.67 -5.73
C LEU A 51 -13.24 16.63 -6.56
N LYS A 52 -13.02 16.91 -7.85
CA LYS A 52 -12.23 16.01 -8.71
C LYS A 52 -10.81 15.81 -8.17
N LEU A 53 -10.17 16.90 -7.72
CA LEU A 53 -8.83 16.85 -7.12
C LEU A 53 -8.81 15.98 -5.87
N VAL A 54 -9.77 16.15 -4.97
CA VAL A 54 -9.88 15.34 -3.74
C VAL A 54 -10.08 13.87 -4.06
N GLU A 55 -10.98 13.53 -4.98
CA GLU A 55 -11.21 12.13 -5.38
C GLU A 55 -9.97 11.50 -6.00
N THR A 56 -9.26 12.24 -6.85
CA THR A 56 -8.00 11.80 -7.47
C THR A 56 -6.92 11.58 -6.41
N LEU A 57 -6.73 12.54 -5.50
CA LEU A 57 -5.73 12.42 -4.44
C LEU A 57 -6.06 11.28 -3.46
N ASN A 58 -7.33 11.08 -3.13
CA ASN A 58 -7.75 9.95 -2.30
C ASN A 58 -7.37 8.61 -2.96
N LEU A 59 -7.70 8.44 -4.25
CA LEU A 59 -7.34 7.22 -4.98
C LEU A 59 -5.81 7.04 -5.07
N ALA A 60 -5.10 8.11 -5.46
CA ALA A 60 -3.64 8.09 -5.60
C ALA A 60 -2.92 7.81 -4.27
N THR A 61 -3.46 8.23 -3.15
CA THR A 61 -2.87 7.99 -1.83
C THR A 61 -3.27 6.64 -1.26
N LEU A 62 -4.57 6.35 -1.21
CA LEU A 62 -5.08 5.13 -0.56
C LEU A 62 -4.73 3.86 -1.32
N MET A 63 -4.70 3.92 -2.65
CA MET A 63 -4.29 2.79 -3.50
C MET A 63 -2.82 2.89 -3.92
N GLY A 64 -2.28 4.09 -4.07
CA GLY A 64 -0.91 4.30 -4.54
C GLY A 64 0.15 3.98 -3.50
N LEU A 65 -0.04 4.33 -2.23
CA LEU A 65 0.96 4.05 -1.20
C LEU A 65 1.16 2.55 -0.94
N PRO A 66 0.11 1.71 -0.77
CA PRO A 66 0.31 0.27 -0.65
C PRO A 66 0.99 -0.35 -1.88
N PHE A 67 0.61 0.08 -3.09
CA PHE A 67 1.25 -0.37 -4.32
C PHE A 67 2.74 0.00 -4.38
N ALA A 68 3.08 1.25 -4.05
CA ALA A 68 4.46 1.72 -4.01
C ALA A 68 5.28 0.98 -2.94
N THR A 69 4.66 0.67 -1.79
CA THR A 69 5.30 -0.11 -0.73
C THR A 69 5.60 -1.54 -1.21
N ALA A 70 4.66 -2.21 -1.87
CA ALA A 70 4.89 -3.53 -2.45
C ALA A 70 6.00 -3.48 -3.51
N ALA A 71 5.99 -2.47 -4.40
CA ALA A 71 7.03 -2.27 -5.41
C ALA A 71 8.42 -2.05 -4.78
N PHE A 72 8.50 -1.30 -3.68
CA PHE A 72 9.74 -1.12 -2.93
C PHE A 72 10.30 -2.46 -2.40
N PHE A 73 9.44 -3.30 -1.79
CA PHE A 73 9.86 -4.61 -1.29
C PHE A 73 10.31 -5.54 -2.42
N ILE A 74 9.62 -5.51 -3.57
CA ILE A 74 10.01 -6.27 -4.77
C ILE A 74 11.36 -5.75 -5.28
N ALA A 75 11.56 -4.45 -5.40
CA ALA A 75 12.82 -3.85 -5.83
C ALA A 75 13.98 -4.21 -4.89
N ASN A 76 13.74 -4.20 -3.58
CA ASN A 76 14.73 -4.61 -2.57
C ASN A 76 15.24 -6.05 -2.79
N ARG A 77 14.43 -6.93 -3.37
CA ARG A 77 14.84 -8.32 -3.66
C ARG A 77 15.47 -8.48 -5.04
N LEU A 78 15.01 -7.73 -6.03
CA LEU A 78 15.45 -7.88 -7.42
C LEU A 78 16.69 -7.07 -7.76
N LEU A 79 16.96 -5.96 -7.05
CA LEU A 79 18.13 -5.14 -7.31
C LEU A 79 19.41 -5.84 -6.81
N PRO A 80 20.48 -5.91 -7.65
CA PRO A 80 21.74 -6.51 -7.27
C PRO A 80 22.35 -5.85 -6.03
N LEU A 81 22.97 -6.66 -5.16
CA LEU A 81 23.61 -6.18 -3.93
C LEU A 81 24.79 -5.22 -4.19
N GLU A 82 25.45 -5.40 -5.33
CA GLU A 82 26.63 -4.64 -5.74
C GLU A 82 26.28 -3.30 -6.42
N LEU A 83 24.98 -2.98 -6.57
CA LEU A 83 24.56 -1.77 -7.25
C LEU A 83 24.94 -0.53 -6.42
N ALA A 84 25.71 0.37 -7.03
CA ALA A 84 26.02 1.67 -6.43
C ALA A 84 24.73 2.44 -6.16
N GLU A 85 24.63 3.08 -4.98
CA GLU A 85 23.45 3.84 -4.54
C GLU A 85 22.15 3.01 -4.56
N ARG A 86 22.24 1.73 -4.17
CA ARG A 86 21.10 0.81 -4.17
C ARG A 86 19.89 1.35 -3.41
N ALA A 87 20.12 1.96 -2.24
CA ALA A 87 19.05 2.54 -1.42
C ALA A 87 18.28 3.64 -2.18
N ASP A 88 18.98 4.48 -2.92
CA ASP A 88 18.35 5.55 -3.72
C ASP A 88 17.54 4.98 -4.89
N LYS A 89 18.01 3.88 -5.48
CA LYS A 89 17.25 3.17 -6.53
C LYS A 89 15.97 2.53 -5.98
N GLU A 90 16.02 1.94 -4.80
CA GLU A 90 14.84 1.38 -4.12
C GLU A 90 13.82 2.48 -3.83
N ILE A 91 14.26 3.64 -3.34
CA ILE A 91 13.42 4.81 -3.10
C ILE A 91 12.86 5.35 -4.42
N LEU A 92 13.66 5.39 -5.47
CA LEU A 92 13.21 5.82 -6.80
C LEU A 92 12.09 4.91 -7.31
N VAL A 93 12.21 3.58 -7.17
CA VAL A 93 11.15 2.63 -7.55
C VAL A 93 9.86 2.90 -6.78
N PHE A 94 9.95 3.18 -5.49
CA PHE A 94 8.78 3.55 -4.68
C PHE A 94 8.06 4.77 -5.27
N PHE A 95 8.78 5.86 -5.52
CA PHE A 95 8.17 7.09 -6.04
C PHE A 95 7.66 6.93 -7.48
N LEU A 96 8.35 6.17 -8.33
CA LEU A 96 7.88 5.88 -9.69
C LEU A 96 6.59 5.04 -9.67
N ALA A 97 6.51 4.02 -8.82
CA ALA A 97 5.31 3.22 -8.65
C ALA A 97 4.13 4.06 -8.13
N TRP A 98 4.38 4.97 -7.18
CA TRP A 98 3.37 5.90 -6.70
C TRP A 98 2.92 6.88 -7.80
N LEU A 99 3.86 7.40 -8.59
CA LEU A 99 3.56 8.27 -9.74
C LEU A 99 2.70 7.56 -10.78
N VAL A 100 2.96 6.30 -11.06
CA VAL A 100 2.12 5.47 -11.96
C VAL A 100 0.69 5.42 -11.44
N MET A 101 0.49 5.18 -10.14
CA MET A 101 -0.84 5.16 -9.54
C MET A 101 -1.52 6.54 -9.55
N LEU A 102 -0.75 7.62 -9.41
CA LEU A 102 -1.26 8.99 -9.56
C LEU A 102 -1.72 9.25 -11.02
N ILE A 103 -0.94 8.81 -12.01
CA ILE A 103 -1.31 8.93 -13.44
C ILE A 103 -2.60 8.14 -13.71
N ILE A 104 -2.72 6.91 -13.18
CA ILE A 104 -3.95 6.11 -13.28
C ILE A 104 -5.13 6.87 -12.65
N ALA A 105 -4.94 7.45 -11.47
CA ALA A 105 -5.97 8.21 -10.77
C ALA A 105 -6.42 9.46 -11.55
N VAL A 106 -5.49 10.18 -12.18
CA VAL A 106 -5.79 11.38 -13.01
C VAL A 106 -6.48 10.99 -14.32
N SER A 107 -6.03 9.93 -14.97
CA SER A 107 -6.56 9.45 -16.26
C SER A 107 -7.97 8.90 -16.13
N GLY A 108 -8.36 8.54 -14.93
CA GLY A 108 -9.59 7.83 -14.65
C GLY A 108 -10.84 8.70 -14.65
N ARG A 109 -11.73 8.44 -15.61
CA ARG A 109 -13.07 9.05 -15.69
C ARG A 109 -14.20 8.09 -15.27
N GLU A 110 -13.93 6.83 -14.96
CA GLU A 110 -14.95 5.80 -14.79
C GLU A 110 -15.00 5.21 -13.37
N LYS A 111 -16.16 4.71 -12.97
CA LYS A 111 -16.43 4.07 -11.68
C LYS A 111 -15.55 2.83 -11.40
N HIS A 112 -14.86 2.32 -12.42
CA HIS A 112 -14.05 1.11 -12.33
C HIS A 112 -12.61 1.32 -11.82
N HIS A 113 -12.13 2.59 -11.69
CA HIS A 113 -10.73 2.85 -11.32
C HIS A 113 -10.36 2.33 -9.91
N TRP A 114 -11.25 2.43 -8.95
CA TRP A 114 -11.05 1.84 -7.64
C TRP A 114 -10.83 0.34 -7.73
N ARG A 115 -11.67 -0.33 -8.51
CA ARG A 115 -11.60 -1.78 -8.69
C ARG A 115 -10.32 -2.23 -9.40
N TYR A 116 -9.93 -1.56 -10.49
CA TYR A 116 -8.66 -1.85 -11.16
C TYR A 116 -7.46 -1.58 -10.27
N SER A 117 -7.45 -0.48 -9.52
CA SER A 117 -6.39 -0.17 -8.57
C SER A 117 -6.33 -1.18 -7.43
N ALA A 118 -7.46 -1.69 -6.96
CA ALA A 118 -7.51 -2.76 -5.95
C ALA A 118 -6.92 -4.07 -6.50
N TRP A 119 -7.26 -4.47 -7.73
CA TRP A 119 -6.67 -5.64 -8.38
C TRP A 119 -5.16 -5.51 -8.56
N LEU A 120 -4.67 -4.34 -9.00
CA LEU A 120 -3.23 -4.07 -9.12
C LEU A 120 -2.52 -4.19 -7.76
N ASN A 121 -3.13 -3.65 -6.72
CA ASN A 121 -2.63 -3.79 -5.35
C ASN A 121 -2.61 -5.24 -4.88
N ALA A 122 -3.68 -5.99 -5.12
CA ALA A 122 -3.74 -7.41 -4.78
C ALA A 122 -2.61 -8.21 -5.43
N ILE A 123 -2.41 -8.01 -6.75
CA ILE A 123 -1.32 -8.64 -7.50
C ILE A 123 0.04 -8.25 -6.93
N ALA A 124 0.29 -6.95 -6.72
CA ALA A 124 1.56 -6.46 -6.17
C ALA A 124 1.83 -7.03 -4.77
N CYS A 125 0.82 -7.07 -3.91
CA CYS A 125 0.94 -7.64 -2.57
C CYS A 125 1.27 -9.14 -2.59
N PHE A 126 0.63 -9.93 -3.45
CA PHE A 126 0.97 -11.36 -3.58
C PHE A 126 2.32 -11.61 -4.23
N LEU A 127 2.79 -10.70 -5.10
CA LEU A 127 4.12 -10.81 -5.70
C LEU A 127 5.25 -10.68 -4.67
N VAL A 128 5.06 -9.93 -3.58
CA VAL A 128 6.09 -9.74 -2.55
C VAL A 128 6.54 -11.09 -1.95
N PRO A 129 5.68 -11.91 -1.34
CA PRO A 129 6.10 -13.20 -0.80
C PRO A 129 6.58 -14.18 -1.87
N VAL A 130 6.03 -14.12 -3.09
CA VAL A 130 6.49 -14.94 -4.22
C VAL A 130 7.93 -14.58 -4.61
N VAL A 131 8.22 -13.30 -4.82
CA VAL A 131 9.59 -12.85 -5.14
C VAL A 131 10.53 -13.16 -3.99
N ASN A 132 10.10 -12.98 -2.74
CA ASN A 132 10.88 -13.33 -1.56
C ASN A 132 11.25 -14.83 -1.57
N ALA A 133 10.29 -15.71 -1.83
CA ALA A 133 10.52 -17.17 -1.91
C ALA A 133 11.43 -17.59 -3.08
N LEU A 134 11.43 -16.84 -4.20
CA LEU A 134 12.25 -17.13 -5.37
C LEU A 134 13.67 -16.58 -5.28
N THR A 135 13.89 -15.53 -4.49
CA THR A 135 15.18 -14.83 -4.40
C THR A 135 15.94 -15.11 -3.11
N THR A 136 15.34 -15.81 -2.17
CA THR A 136 15.97 -16.19 -0.90
C THR A 136 15.78 -17.68 -0.62
N ASP A 137 16.66 -18.28 0.18
CA ASP A 137 16.55 -19.68 0.60
C ASP A 137 15.40 -19.91 1.62
N GLY A 138 14.67 -18.86 1.97
CA GLY A 138 13.56 -18.87 2.91
C GLY A 138 12.22 -18.60 2.23
N ASN A 139 11.19 -19.30 2.66
CA ASN A 139 9.81 -19.06 2.29
C ASN A 139 8.94 -18.91 3.55
N TRP A 140 7.69 -18.54 3.37
CA TRP A 140 6.74 -18.33 4.46
C TRP A 140 6.70 -19.49 5.47
N ILE A 141 6.72 -20.75 4.98
CA ILE A 141 6.74 -21.96 5.82
C ILE A 141 8.07 -22.08 6.57
N THR A 142 9.19 -21.86 5.87
CA THR A 142 10.53 -21.92 6.47
C THR A 142 10.68 -20.88 7.57
N TYR A 143 10.19 -19.64 7.35
CA TYR A 143 10.23 -18.58 8.38
C TYR A 143 9.42 -18.92 9.63
N LEU A 144 8.28 -19.61 9.46
CA LEU A 144 7.48 -20.10 10.58
C LEU A 144 8.25 -21.18 11.38
N LEU A 145 8.84 -22.16 10.69
CA LEU A 145 9.57 -23.26 11.30
C LEU A 145 10.88 -22.82 11.97
N THR A 146 11.59 -21.87 11.38
CA THR A 146 12.85 -21.33 11.90
C THR A 146 12.66 -20.17 12.90
N LYS A 147 11.40 -19.85 13.26
CA LYS A 147 11.01 -18.77 14.19
C LYS A 147 11.51 -17.39 13.77
N GLN A 148 11.64 -17.15 12.48
CA GLN A 148 11.99 -15.83 11.93
C GLN A 148 10.74 -14.93 11.84
N TRP A 149 10.19 -14.58 12.99
CA TRP A 149 8.88 -13.91 13.14
C TRP A 149 8.76 -12.61 12.37
N ALA A 150 9.85 -11.86 12.19
CA ALA A 150 9.83 -10.60 11.46
C ALA A 150 9.55 -10.83 9.96
N LEU A 151 10.24 -11.78 9.32
CA LEU A 151 10.06 -12.10 7.91
C LEU A 151 8.71 -12.78 7.67
N PHE A 152 8.32 -13.73 8.54
CA PHE A 152 7.00 -14.33 8.53
C PHE A 152 5.88 -13.28 8.64
N GLY A 153 6.06 -12.28 9.52
CA GLY A 153 5.09 -11.21 9.73
C GLY A 153 4.93 -10.31 8.50
N ILE A 154 6.04 -9.98 7.81
CA ILE A 154 6.00 -9.16 6.59
C ILE A 154 5.23 -9.89 5.49
N ASP A 155 5.60 -11.14 5.18
CA ASP A 155 4.92 -11.92 4.14
C ASP A 155 3.43 -12.11 4.47
N SER A 156 3.11 -12.40 5.74
CA SER A 156 1.72 -12.53 6.20
C SER A 156 0.93 -11.23 6.04
N ALA A 157 1.54 -10.09 6.35
CA ALA A 157 0.90 -8.78 6.20
C ALA A 157 0.58 -8.47 4.72
N PHE A 158 1.50 -8.78 3.80
CA PHE A 158 1.25 -8.61 2.37
C PHE A 158 0.18 -9.58 1.85
N ILE A 159 0.17 -10.84 2.28
CA ILE A 159 -0.89 -11.79 1.92
C ILE A 159 -2.25 -11.29 2.42
N CYS A 160 -2.35 -10.87 3.69
CA CYS A 160 -3.59 -10.33 4.24
C CYS A 160 -4.04 -9.06 3.50
N ALA A 161 -3.13 -8.13 3.18
CA ALA A 161 -3.44 -6.94 2.40
C ALA A 161 -3.94 -7.30 0.99
N GLY A 162 -3.29 -8.25 0.32
CA GLY A 162 -3.73 -8.76 -0.99
C GLY A 162 -5.14 -9.32 -0.96
N LEU A 163 -5.47 -10.13 0.06
CA LEU A 163 -6.82 -10.65 0.26
C LEU A 163 -7.84 -9.54 0.50
N LEU A 164 -7.51 -8.53 1.30
CA LEU A 164 -8.41 -7.39 1.54
C LEU A 164 -8.69 -6.61 0.26
N PHE A 165 -7.70 -6.42 -0.62
CA PHE A 165 -7.90 -5.76 -1.91
C PHE A 165 -8.75 -6.59 -2.89
N LEU A 166 -8.78 -7.92 -2.77
CA LEU A 166 -9.65 -8.77 -3.59
C LEU A 166 -11.13 -8.72 -3.16
N LEU A 167 -11.41 -8.33 -1.91
CA LEU A 167 -12.78 -8.26 -1.38
C LEU A 167 -13.51 -6.95 -1.76
N GLN A 168 -12.85 -6.01 -2.43
CA GLN A 168 -13.43 -4.75 -2.93
C GLN A 168 -13.94 -4.92 -4.37
#